data_e031924c30f8a180dcf3e06842f499b7
#
_entry.id   e031924c30f8a180dcf3e06842f499b7
#
_cell.length_a   1.000
_cell.length_b   1.000
_cell.length_c   1.000
_cell.angle_alpha   90.00
_cell.angle_beta   90.00
_cell.angle_gamma   90.00
#
_symmetry.space_group_name_H-M   'P 1'
#
loop_
_entity.id
_entity.type
_entity.pdbx_description
1 polymer ?
#
loop_
_entity_poly.entity_id
_entity_poly.type
_entity_poly.pdbx_seq_one_letter_code
_entity_poly.pdbx_strand_id
1 'polypeptide(L)'
;KLSEEQQLYIWYIYDLLRSENIFSLANVDTSDSVYYDWVYGDSTSLSQLLTYGISKNWIDMSSLTSEKYTSLQESYDALVDYIISALDSDTAFFKKMYKYMINAGSISGRQVCMLLYEQGVLDMNADDSRYQSLSSGSMGAYEFMSYVISNKIITVGQLALKPCSGSAVVTNPNNGDIFGLVLYPSYDNNKLSGTVDAKYYSSLVTDNASPLLNRATQKLTDTRTTK
;
A
#
# COMPACT_ATOMS: atom_id res chain seq x y z
N LYS A 1 -7.17 -24.75 7.96
CA LYS A 1 -6.23 -23.86 7.24
C LYS A 1 -6.71 -22.44 7.38
N LEU A 2 -5.81 -21.51 7.75
CA LEU A 2 -6.07 -20.09 7.77
C LEU A 2 -6.35 -19.58 6.34
N SER A 3 -7.21 -18.55 6.22
CA SER A 3 -7.39 -17.87 4.93
C SER A 3 -6.12 -17.09 4.56
N GLU A 4 -5.96 -16.75 3.28
CA GLU A 4 -4.85 -15.90 2.81
C GLU A 4 -4.80 -14.57 3.56
N GLU A 5 -5.97 -14.00 3.86
CA GLU A 5 -6.12 -12.78 4.63
C GLU A 5 -5.59 -12.93 6.06
N GLN A 6 -5.99 -14.00 6.76
CA GLN A 6 -5.52 -14.29 8.11
C GLN A 6 -4.01 -14.52 8.14
N GLN A 7 -3.46 -15.25 7.17
CA GLN A 7 -2.01 -15.45 7.04
C GLN A 7 -1.28 -14.12 6.85
N LEU A 8 -1.81 -13.23 6.00
CA LEU A 8 -1.21 -11.92 5.78
C LEU A 8 -1.16 -11.09 7.06
N TYR A 9 -2.25 -11.07 7.85
CA TYR A 9 -2.28 -10.31 9.11
C TYR A 9 -1.32 -10.90 10.15
N ILE A 10 -1.24 -12.20 10.25
CA ILE A 10 -0.33 -12.92 11.15
C ILE A 10 1.14 -12.59 10.82
N TRP A 11 1.52 -12.68 9.56
CA TRP A 11 2.88 -12.34 9.13
C TRP A 11 3.18 -10.85 9.27
N TYR A 12 2.18 -9.99 9.05
CA TYR A 12 2.34 -8.56 9.26
C TYR A 12 2.65 -8.22 10.72
N ILE A 13 1.91 -8.81 11.65
CA ILE A 13 2.15 -8.65 13.09
C ILE A 13 3.53 -9.18 13.48
N TYR A 14 3.91 -10.34 12.98
CA TYR A 14 5.22 -10.91 13.24
C TYR A 14 6.36 -10.00 12.75
N ASP A 15 6.24 -9.47 11.53
CA ASP A 15 7.22 -8.54 10.96
C ASP A 15 7.25 -7.19 11.70
N LEU A 16 6.10 -6.69 12.16
CA LEU A 16 6.01 -5.51 13.01
C LEU A 16 6.82 -5.69 14.29
N LEU A 17 6.58 -6.77 15.04
CA LEU A 17 7.29 -7.05 16.29
C LEU A 17 8.80 -7.21 16.08
N ARG A 18 9.22 -7.74 14.92
CA ARG A 18 10.64 -7.83 14.56
C ARG A 18 11.25 -6.48 14.22
N SER A 19 10.55 -5.65 13.45
CA SER A 19 11.05 -4.33 13.04
C SER A 19 11.22 -3.39 14.23
N GLU A 20 10.38 -3.53 15.24
CA GLU A 20 10.44 -2.76 16.50
C GLU A 20 11.40 -3.38 17.54
N ASN A 21 12.11 -4.46 17.16
CA ASN A 21 13.02 -5.21 18.05
C ASN A 21 12.34 -5.80 19.31
N ILE A 22 11.02 -5.92 19.32
CA ILE A 22 10.26 -6.58 20.39
C ILE A 22 10.46 -8.08 20.27
N PHE A 23 10.36 -8.65 19.07
CA PHE A 23 10.71 -10.04 18.80
C PHE A 23 12.18 -10.13 18.35
N SER A 24 13.05 -10.60 19.24
CA SER A 24 14.49 -10.66 19.00
C SER A 24 14.94 -12.00 18.44
N LEU A 25 15.27 -12.03 17.15
CA LEU A 25 15.84 -13.24 16.53
C LEU A 25 17.18 -13.67 17.13
N ALA A 26 17.93 -12.74 17.74
CA ALA A 26 19.20 -13.07 18.37
C ALA A 26 19.02 -14.00 19.59
N ASN A 27 17.83 -13.96 20.20
CA ASN A 27 17.50 -14.79 21.38
C ASN A 27 16.82 -16.10 20.98
N VAL A 28 16.48 -16.27 19.70
CA VAL A 28 15.76 -17.47 19.22
C VAL A 28 16.74 -18.59 18.90
N ASP A 29 16.50 -19.75 19.50
CA ASP A 29 17.12 -20.98 19.02
C ASP A 29 16.35 -21.47 17.78
N THR A 30 17.00 -21.39 16.63
CA THR A 30 16.39 -21.79 15.34
C THR A 30 16.10 -23.30 15.25
N SER A 31 16.67 -24.10 16.13
CA SER A 31 16.39 -25.53 16.26
C SER A 31 15.22 -25.85 17.20
N ASP A 32 14.69 -24.84 17.89
CA ASP A 32 13.53 -25.01 18.77
C ASP A 32 12.31 -25.46 17.97
N SER A 33 11.64 -26.49 18.46
CA SER A 33 10.54 -27.15 17.74
C SER A 33 9.35 -26.22 17.47
N VAL A 34 9.04 -25.29 18.38
CA VAL A 34 7.93 -24.33 18.22
C VAL A 34 8.28 -23.29 17.16
N TYR A 35 9.52 -22.79 17.18
CA TYR A 35 9.97 -21.84 16.17
C TYR A 35 10.09 -22.48 14.79
N TYR A 36 10.63 -23.70 14.73
CA TYR A 36 10.73 -24.46 13.48
C TYR A 36 9.35 -24.71 12.86
N ASP A 37 8.38 -25.12 13.67
CA ASP A 37 7.01 -25.35 13.21
C ASP A 37 6.30 -24.04 12.81
N TRP A 38 6.60 -22.92 13.47
CA TRP A 38 6.12 -21.62 13.06
C TRP A 38 6.60 -21.20 11.66
N VAL A 39 7.87 -21.45 11.36
CA VAL A 39 8.48 -21.01 10.08
C VAL A 39 8.17 -21.98 8.93
N TYR A 40 8.17 -23.31 9.20
CA TYR A 40 8.12 -24.33 8.17
C TYR A 40 6.89 -25.27 8.28
N GLY A 41 6.17 -25.20 9.37
CA GLY A 41 4.96 -25.98 9.61
C GLY A 41 3.69 -25.12 9.57
N ASP A 42 2.57 -25.71 9.94
CA ASP A 42 1.24 -25.08 9.94
C ASP A 42 0.51 -25.25 11.27
N SER A 43 1.14 -25.82 12.30
CA SER A 43 0.45 -26.20 13.54
C SER A 43 0.58 -25.15 14.66
N THR A 44 1.64 -24.34 14.66
CA THR A 44 1.85 -23.28 15.65
C THR A 44 1.06 -22.03 15.29
N SER A 45 0.15 -21.60 16.16
CA SER A 45 -0.57 -20.32 15.99
C SER A 45 0.28 -19.14 16.46
N LEU A 46 -0.08 -17.91 16.01
CA LEU A 46 0.59 -16.69 16.47
C LEU A 46 0.54 -16.57 17.99
N SER A 47 -0.62 -16.82 18.60
CA SER A 47 -0.74 -16.71 20.07
C SER A 47 0.15 -17.72 20.80
N GLN A 48 0.29 -18.94 20.28
CA GLN A 48 1.22 -19.94 20.84
C GLN A 48 2.67 -19.48 20.70
N LEU A 49 3.06 -18.98 19.53
CA LEU A 49 4.39 -18.43 19.32
C LEU A 49 4.71 -17.30 20.30
N LEU A 50 3.78 -16.33 20.44
CA LEU A 50 3.98 -15.16 21.31
C LEU A 50 4.05 -15.57 22.77
N THR A 51 3.13 -16.41 23.25
CA THR A 51 3.14 -16.91 24.64
C THR A 51 4.43 -17.69 24.94
N TYR A 52 4.82 -18.57 24.03
CA TYR A 52 6.05 -19.34 24.16
C TYR A 52 7.29 -18.42 24.10
N GLY A 53 7.30 -17.46 23.15
CA GLY A 53 8.37 -16.49 22.99
C GLY A 53 8.58 -15.60 24.22
N ILE A 54 7.53 -15.19 24.91
CA ILE A 54 7.61 -14.51 26.22
C ILE A 54 8.32 -15.42 27.24
N SER A 55 7.90 -16.67 27.36
CA SER A 55 8.48 -17.62 28.32
C SER A 55 9.95 -17.94 28.05
N LYS A 56 10.40 -17.80 26.79
CA LYS A 56 11.78 -18.07 26.34
C LYS A 56 12.64 -16.80 26.22
N ASN A 57 12.12 -15.63 26.60
CA ASN A 57 12.77 -14.33 26.40
C ASN A 57 13.13 -14.01 24.93
N TRP A 58 12.37 -14.53 23.98
CA TRP A 58 12.44 -14.12 22.58
C TRP A 58 11.78 -12.78 22.35
N ILE A 59 10.85 -12.40 23.24
CA ILE A 59 10.10 -11.15 23.23
C ILE A 59 10.62 -10.26 24.36
N ASP A 60 11.06 -9.08 24.00
CA ASP A 60 11.52 -8.08 24.96
C ASP A 60 10.32 -7.31 25.52
N MET A 61 9.94 -7.65 26.75
CA MET A 61 8.83 -7.01 27.47
C MET A 61 9.23 -5.75 28.20
N SER A 62 10.51 -5.36 28.22
CA SER A 62 11.01 -4.24 29.04
C SER A 62 10.45 -2.89 28.65
N SER A 63 10.06 -2.73 27.39
CA SER A 63 9.43 -1.51 26.86
C SER A 63 7.90 -1.50 27.02
N LEU A 64 7.29 -2.65 27.30
CA LEU A 64 5.83 -2.84 27.31
C LEU A 64 5.24 -2.87 28.73
N THR A 65 6.02 -3.32 29.69
CA THR A 65 5.60 -3.40 31.09
C THR A 65 6.59 -2.69 32.00
N SER A 66 6.08 -1.83 32.89
CA SER A 66 6.89 -1.17 33.92
C SER A 66 7.09 -2.03 35.18
N GLU A 67 6.33 -3.10 35.32
CA GLU A 67 6.39 -3.98 36.49
C GLU A 67 7.39 -5.10 36.30
N LYS A 68 8.21 -5.34 37.33
CA LYS A 68 9.30 -6.32 37.30
C LYS A 68 8.86 -7.77 37.45
N TYR A 69 7.65 -8.01 37.90
CA TYR A 69 7.06 -9.32 38.13
C TYR A 69 5.62 -9.36 37.60
N THR A 70 5.49 -9.64 36.31
CA THR A 70 4.20 -9.89 35.66
C THR A 70 4.01 -11.38 35.43
N SER A 71 2.78 -11.86 35.52
CA SER A 71 2.45 -13.21 35.08
C SER A 71 2.60 -13.33 33.57
N LEU A 72 2.72 -14.55 33.06
CA LEU A 72 2.78 -14.82 31.62
C LEU A 72 1.54 -14.27 30.90
N GLN A 73 0.37 -14.37 31.53
CA GLN A 73 -0.88 -13.87 30.98
C GLN A 73 -0.89 -12.32 30.91
N GLU A 74 -0.49 -11.63 31.97
CA GLU A 74 -0.40 -10.16 31.98
C GLU A 74 0.60 -9.66 30.94
N SER A 75 1.74 -10.35 30.78
CA SER A 75 2.71 -10.05 29.75
C SER A 75 2.15 -10.22 28.34
N TYR A 76 1.39 -11.28 28.13
CA TYR A 76 0.73 -11.55 26.85
C TYR A 76 -0.34 -10.47 26.55
N ASP A 77 -1.15 -10.13 27.53
CA ASP A 77 -2.19 -9.10 27.38
C ASP A 77 -1.58 -7.72 27.06
N ALA A 78 -0.48 -7.35 27.75
CA ALA A 78 0.25 -6.12 27.46
C ALA A 78 0.85 -6.11 26.03
N LEU A 79 1.35 -7.24 25.55
CA LEU A 79 1.82 -7.38 24.18
C LEU A 79 0.69 -7.25 23.15
N VAL A 80 -0.47 -7.83 23.45
CA VAL A 80 -1.66 -7.70 22.58
C VAL A 80 -2.14 -6.25 22.51
N ASP A 81 -2.21 -5.56 23.64
CA ASP A 81 -2.59 -4.14 23.70
C ASP A 81 -1.61 -3.26 22.92
N TYR A 82 -0.32 -3.55 22.99
CA TYR A 82 0.70 -2.89 22.16
C TYR A 82 0.46 -3.14 20.67
N ILE A 83 0.26 -4.38 20.26
CA ILE A 83 0.02 -4.75 18.85
C ILE A 83 -1.21 -4.01 18.32
N ILE A 84 -2.32 -4.00 19.07
CA ILE A 84 -3.55 -3.30 18.69
C ILE A 84 -3.27 -1.81 18.51
N SER A 85 -2.60 -1.17 19.47
CA SER A 85 -2.26 0.26 19.41
C SER A 85 -1.34 0.60 18.24
N ALA A 86 -0.37 -0.25 17.94
CA ALA A 86 0.54 -0.07 16.82
C ALA A 86 -0.19 -0.20 15.48
N LEU A 87 -1.07 -1.19 15.34
CA LEU A 87 -1.86 -1.42 14.13
C LEU A 87 -2.91 -0.32 13.91
N ASP A 88 -3.50 0.23 14.97
CA ASP A 88 -4.51 1.29 14.89
C ASP A 88 -3.97 2.60 14.28
N SER A 89 -2.68 2.80 14.31
CA SER A 89 -2.00 3.94 13.68
C SER A 89 -1.32 3.60 12.34
N ASP A 90 -1.30 2.32 11.94
CA ASP A 90 -0.55 1.86 10.77
C ASP A 90 -1.35 1.93 9.48
N THR A 91 -1.09 2.98 8.69
CA THR A 91 -1.75 3.19 7.39
C THR A 91 -1.42 2.10 6.36
N ALA A 92 -0.27 1.41 6.46
CA ALA A 92 0.10 0.34 5.56
C ALA A 92 -0.69 -0.94 5.86
N PHE A 93 -0.93 -1.21 7.14
CA PHE A 93 -1.83 -2.28 7.58
C PHE A 93 -3.27 -2.02 7.13
N PHE A 94 -3.80 -0.82 7.36
CA PHE A 94 -5.15 -0.46 6.91
C PHE A 94 -5.34 -0.61 5.40
N LYS A 95 -4.36 -0.22 4.59
CA LYS A 95 -4.45 -0.43 3.12
C LYS A 95 -4.60 -1.90 2.73
N LYS A 96 -3.91 -2.80 3.45
CA LYS A 96 -4.04 -4.24 3.23
C LYS A 96 -5.41 -4.75 3.69
N MET A 97 -5.85 -4.35 4.87
CA MET A 97 -7.15 -4.72 5.44
C MET A 97 -8.31 -4.26 4.55
N TYR A 98 -8.34 -3.00 4.14
CA TYR A 98 -9.40 -2.47 3.26
C TYR A 98 -9.45 -3.18 1.91
N LYS A 99 -8.29 -3.55 1.35
CA LYS A 99 -8.26 -4.33 0.11
C LYS A 99 -9.05 -5.64 0.25
N TYR A 100 -8.84 -6.37 1.36
CA TYR A 100 -9.57 -7.62 1.60
C TYR A 100 -11.04 -7.38 1.91
N MET A 101 -11.38 -6.35 2.68
CA MET A 101 -12.77 -5.99 3.00
C MET A 101 -13.57 -5.63 1.74
N ILE A 102 -12.95 -4.92 0.80
CA ILE A 102 -13.55 -4.59 -0.51
C ILE A 102 -13.73 -5.86 -1.34
N ASN A 103 -12.70 -6.70 -1.45
CA ASN A 103 -12.76 -7.94 -2.21
C ASN A 103 -13.77 -8.94 -1.64
N ALA A 104 -13.92 -8.99 -0.33
CA ALA A 104 -14.91 -9.82 0.37
C ALA A 104 -16.34 -9.25 0.32
N GLY A 105 -16.51 -8.02 -0.22
CA GLY A 105 -17.80 -7.35 -0.26
C GLY A 105 -18.28 -6.77 1.08
N SER A 106 -17.45 -6.79 2.11
CA SER A 106 -17.74 -6.17 3.42
C SER A 106 -17.81 -4.64 3.31
N ILE A 107 -17.04 -4.07 2.39
CA ILE A 107 -17.14 -2.67 1.97
C ILE A 107 -17.58 -2.67 0.50
N SER A 108 -18.73 -2.12 0.24
CA SER A 108 -19.26 -2.02 -1.12
C SER A 108 -18.59 -0.91 -1.91
N GLY A 109 -18.49 -1.06 -3.24
CA GLY A 109 -17.98 0.00 -4.12
C GLY A 109 -18.74 1.32 -3.95
N ARG A 110 -20.03 1.27 -3.64
CA ARG A 110 -20.84 2.46 -3.34
C ARG A 110 -20.34 3.20 -2.09
N GLN A 111 -20.04 2.48 -1.02
CA GLN A 111 -19.48 3.09 0.20
C GLN A 111 -18.13 3.74 -0.09
N VAL A 112 -17.28 3.09 -0.89
CA VAL A 112 -16.00 3.70 -1.32
C VAL A 112 -16.23 4.99 -2.10
N CYS A 113 -17.21 5.02 -3.02
CA CYS A 113 -17.53 6.23 -3.76
C CYS A 113 -18.08 7.35 -2.87
N MET A 114 -18.87 7.02 -1.86
CA MET A 114 -19.38 8.01 -0.89
C MET A 114 -18.26 8.64 -0.05
N LEU A 115 -17.24 7.86 0.31
CA LEU A 115 -16.07 8.37 1.03
C LEU A 115 -15.31 9.45 0.25
N LEU A 116 -15.38 9.48 -1.10
CA LEU A 116 -14.75 10.54 -1.90
C LEU A 116 -15.38 11.92 -1.61
N TYR A 117 -16.66 11.97 -1.32
CA TYR A 117 -17.34 13.20 -0.90
C TYR A 117 -16.99 13.56 0.55
N GLU A 118 -17.02 12.58 1.45
CA GLU A 118 -16.72 12.82 2.87
C GLU A 118 -15.29 13.30 3.09
N GLN A 119 -14.35 12.84 2.26
CA GLN A 119 -12.95 13.27 2.29
C GLN A 119 -12.69 14.58 1.51
N GLY A 120 -13.71 15.20 0.93
CA GLY A 120 -13.60 16.43 0.17
C GLY A 120 -12.84 16.28 -1.15
N VAL A 121 -12.68 15.04 -1.66
CA VAL A 121 -12.11 14.81 -3.00
C VAL A 121 -13.11 15.23 -4.07
N LEU A 122 -14.38 15.02 -3.78
CA LEU A 122 -15.52 15.50 -4.58
C LEU A 122 -16.30 16.53 -3.78
N ASP A 123 -16.69 17.61 -4.44
CA ASP A 123 -17.51 18.66 -3.83
C ASP A 123 -18.99 18.26 -3.88
N MET A 124 -19.60 18.10 -2.72
CA MET A 124 -21.01 17.76 -2.59
C MET A 124 -21.94 18.86 -3.16
N ASN A 125 -21.51 20.11 -3.08
CA ASN A 125 -22.29 21.25 -3.60
C ASN A 125 -22.28 21.32 -5.12
N ALA A 126 -21.27 20.73 -5.78
CA ALA A 126 -21.15 20.73 -7.23
C ALA A 126 -22.01 19.63 -7.89
N ASP A 127 -22.36 18.56 -7.18
CA ASP A 127 -23.09 17.43 -7.76
C ASP A 127 -23.99 16.67 -6.76
N ASP A 128 -24.88 17.44 -6.12
CA ASP A 128 -25.78 16.93 -5.07
C ASP A 128 -26.71 15.80 -5.58
N SER A 129 -27.18 15.91 -6.83
CA SER A 129 -28.08 14.91 -7.44
C SER A 129 -27.43 13.54 -7.59
N ARG A 130 -26.12 13.50 -7.85
CA ARG A 130 -25.36 12.24 -7.98
C ARG A 130 -25.04 11.60 -6.65
N TYR A 131 -24.70 12.42 -5.66
CA TYR A 131 -24.56 11.93 -4.30
C TYR A 131 -25.85 11.27 -3.82
N GLN A 132 -26.99 11.91 -4.05
CA GLN A 132 -28.30 11.34 -3.70
C GLN A 132 -28.61 10.05 -4.47
N SER A 133 -28.30 10.02 -5.77
CA SER A 133 -28.47 8.81 -6.60
C SER A 133 -27.56 7.67 -6.15
N LEU A 134 -26.33 7.97 -5.77
CA LEU A 134 -25.38 7.01 -5.21
C LEU A 134 -25.84 6.53 -3.83
N SER A 135 -26.28 7.44 -2.97
CA SER A 135 -26.76 7.14 -1.60
C SER A 135 -28.03 6.29 -1.62
N SER A 136 -28.98 6.60 -2.49
CA SER A 136 -30.22 5.83 -2.66
C SER A 136 -30.01 4.47 -3.36
N GLY A 137 -28.86 4.28 -4.03
CA GLY A 137 -28.56 3.08 -4.80
C GLY A 137 -29.17 3.05 -6.21
N SER A 138 -29.74 4.17 -6.68
CA SER A 138 -30.24 4.31 -8.06
C SER A 138 -29.11 4.41 -9.08
N MET A 139 -27.90 4.78 -8.66
CA MET A 139 -26.68 4.78 -9.46
C MET A 139 -25.68 3.75 -8.92
N GLY A 140 -25.10 2.95 -9.79
CA GLY A 140 -24.06 1.98 -9.43
C GLY A 140 -22.67 2.63 -9.27
N ALA A 141 -21.80 2.02 -8.45
CA ALA A 141 -20.44 2.51 -8.25
C ALA A 141 -19.63 2.60 -9.56
N TYR A 142 -19.79 1.63 -10.46
CA TYR A 142 -19.12 1.63 -11.75
C TYR A 142 -19.56 2.80 -12.64
N GLU A 143 -20.86 3.02 -12.72
CA GLU A 143 -21.46 4.11 -13.51
C GLU A 143 -20.99 5.46 -12.98
N PHE A 144 -21.03 5.62 -11.65
CA PHE A 144 -20.54 6.81 -10.97
C PHE A 144 -19.06 7.07 -11.27
N MET A 145 -18.18 6.09 -11.05
CA MET A 145 -16.75 6.23 -11.29
C MET A 145 -16.42 6.50 -12.76
N SER A 146 -17.11 5.82 -13.68
CA SER A 146 -16.96 6.05 -15.12
C SER A 146 -17.29 7.48 -15.48
N TYR A 147 -18.37 8.03 -14.93
CA TYR A 147 -18.74 9.43 -15.14
C TYR A 147 -17.69 10.39 -14.59
N VAL A 148 -17.30 10.22 -13.34
CA VAL A 148 -16.36 11.11 -12.63
C VAL A 148 -14.99 11.16 -13.33
N ILE A 149 -14.50 10.01 -13.81
CA ILE A 149 -13.23 9.91 -14.56
C ILE A 149 -13.37 10.51 -15.97
N SER A 150 -14.43 10.15 -16.71
CA SER A 150 -14.64 10.61 -18.08
C SER A 150 -14.80 12.14 -18.17
N ASN A 151 -15.42 12.73 -17.17
CA ASN A 151 -15.58 14.19 -17.07
C ASN A 151 -14.40 14.89 -16.38
N LYS A 152 -13.33 14.15 -16.04
CA LYS A 152 -12.12 14.68 -15.38
C LYS A 152 -12.41 15.41 -14.05
N ILE A 153 -13.50 15.04 -13.38
CA ILE A 153 -13.84 15.56 -12.05
C ILE A 153 -12.83 15.04 -11.03
N ILE A 154 -12.42 13.77 -11.19
CA ILE A 154 -11.33 13.19 -10.45
C ILE A 154 -10.23 12.75 -11.41
N THR A 155 -8.99 13.01 -11.04
CA THR A 155 -7.85 12.65 -11.87
C THR A 155 -7.36 11.23 -11.51
N VAL A 156 -6.68 10.58 -12.46
CA VAL A 156 -6.03 9.29 -12.24
C VAL A 156 -5.02 9.34 -11.08
N GLY A 157 -4.35 10.51 -10.92
CA GLY A 157 -3.42 10.74 -9.81
C GLY A 157 -4.10 10.79 -8.43
N GLN A 158 -5.28 11.41 -8.34
CA GLN A 158 -6.07 11.45 -7.10
C GLN A 158 -6.56 10.06 -6.67
N LEU A 159 -6.80 9.16 -7.63
CA LEU A 159 -7.15 7.77 -7.35
C LEU A 159 -5.92 6.89 -7.01
N ALA A 160 -4.74 7.47 -6.90
CA ALA A 160 -3.48 6.75 -6.71
C ALA A 160 -3.24 5.62 -7.74
N LEU A 161 -3.90 5.70 -8.89
CA LEU A 161 -3.66 4.78 -9.99
C LEU A 161 -2.32 5.15 -10.65
N LYS A 162 -1.54 4.14 -10.99
CA LYS A 162 -0.30 4.38 -11.76
C LYS A 162 -0.69 4.95 -13.12
N PRO A 163 -0.27 6.16 -13.46
CA PRO A 163 -0.54 6.70 -14.79
C PRO A 163 0.09 5.80 -15.85
N CYS A 164 -0.62 5.60 -16.95
CA CYS A 164 -0.03 4.95 -18.11
C CYS A 164 1.22 5.72 -18.52
N SER A 165 2.27 5.02 -18.88
CA SER A 165 3.50 5.63 -19.38
C SER A 165 3.64 5.37 -20.86
N GLY A 166 4.18 6.35 -21.59
CA GLY A 166 4.37 6.21 -23.03
C GLY A 166 5.43 7.17 -23.58
N SER A 167 5.74 6.99 -24.83
CA SER A 167 6.60 7.90 -25.58
C SER A 167 6.11 8.02 -27.01
N ALA A 168 6.31 9.20 -27.62
CA ALA A 168 6.07 9.43 -29.03
C ALA A 168 7.33 10.05 -29.63
N VAL A 169 7.75 9.51 -30.78
CA VAL A 169 8.88 10.04 -31.56
C VAL A 169 8.40 10.34 -32.97
N VAL A 170 8.63 11.56 -33.43
CA VAL A 170 8.33 11.99 -34.79
C VAL A 170 9.64 12.18 -35.54
N THR A 171 9.84 11.44 -36.60
CA THR A 171 11.08 11.47 -37.40
C THR A 171 10.79 11.78 -38.86
N ASN A 172 11.76 12.36 -39.54
CA ASN A 172 11.76 12.48 -40.99
C ASN A 172 12.26 11.18 -41.63
N PRO A 173 11.44 10.44 -42.37
CA PRO A 173 11.87 9.16 -42.95
C PRO A 173 12.97 9.28 -44.03
N ASN A 174 13.18 10.50 -44.58
CA ASN A 174 14.16 10.67 -45.67
C ASN A 174 15.60 10.88 -45.16
N ASN A 175 15.78 11.50 -44.02
CA ASN A 175 17.08 11.86 -43.47
C ASN A 175 17.31 11.44 -42.01
N GLY A 176 16.27 10.91 -41.35
CA GLY A 176 16.34 10.44 -39.96
C GLY A 176 16.28 11.55 -38.91
N ASP A 177 16.05 12.81 -39.29
CA ASP A 177 15.92 13.90 -38.31
C ASP A 177 14.74 13.66 -37.35
N ILE A 178 14.95 13.97 -36.07
CA ILE A 178 13.92 13.90 -35.04
C ILE A 178 13.22 15.26 -34.91
N PHE A 179 11.97 15.34 -35.33
CA PHE A 179 11.15 16.55 -35.19
C PHE A 179 10.57 16.72 -33.80
N GLY A 180 10.36 15.63 -33.09
CA GLY A 180 9.83 15.68 -31.74
C GLY A 180 10.01 14.37 -30.99
N LEU A 181 10.26 14.49 -29.69
CA LEU A 181 10.36 13.36 -28.76
C LEU A 181 9.61 13.76 -27.49
N VAL A 182 8.55 13.02 -27.20
CA VAL A 182 7.70 13.25 -26.02
C VAL A 182 7.69 12.03 -25.14
N LEU A 183 7.86 12.25 -23.85
CA LEU A 183 7.81 11.20 -22.82
C LEU A 183 6.68 11.52 -21.84
N TYR A 184 5.98 10.47 -21.37
CA TYR A 184 5.00 10.58 -20.30
C TYR A 184 5.14 9.41 -19.32
N PRO A 185 5.15 9.63 -18.00
CA PRO A 185 5.34 10.92 -17.38
C PRO A 185 6.72 11.53 -17.69
N SER A 186 6.82 12.83 -17.60
CA SER A 186 8.04 13.60 -17.81
C SER A 186 8.38 14.39 -16.54
N TYR A 187 9.47 15.12 -16.56
CA TYR A 187 9.92 15.95 -15.45
C TYR A 187 10.26 17.37 -15.92
N ASP A 188 10.28 18.32 -14.98
CA ASP A 188 10.65 19.70 -15.26
C ASP A 188 12.17 19.84 -15.23
N ASN A 189 12.77 20.03 -16.42
CA ASN A 189 14.21 20.22 -16.58
C ASN A 189 14.74 21.44 -15.82
N ASN A 190 13.93 22.50 -15.64
CA ASN A 190 14.38 23.71 -14.96
C ASN A 190 14.69 23.45 -13.47
N LYS A 191 14.00 22.51 -12.84
CA LYS A 191 14.25 22.12 -11.46
C LYS A 191 15.47 21.23 -11.27
N LEU A 192 15.99 20.68 -12.36
CA LEU A 192 17.18 19.81 -12.36
C LEU A 192 18.39 20.51 -13.00
N SER A 193 18.24 21.74 -13.50
CA SER A 193 19.30 22.52 -14.12
C SER A 193 19.88 23.53 -13.11
N GLY A 194 21.18 23.67 -13.07
CA GLY A 194 21.87 24.55 -12.11
C GLY A 194 21.86 23.95 -10.69
N THR A 195 21.27 24.64 -9.74
CA THR A 195 21.09 24.10 -8.38
C THR A 195 19.91 23.13 -8.37
N VAL A 196 20.21 21.83 -8.25
CA VAL A 196 19.21 20.77 -8.28
C VAL A 196 18.30 20.86 -7.05
N ASP A 197 16.99 20.89 -7.27
CA ASP A 197 15.98 20.73 -6.21
C ASP A 197 16.01 19.28 -5.68
N ALA A 198 16.68 19.06 -4.56
CA ALA A 198 16.88 17.75 -3.97
C ALA A 198 15.56 17.06 -3.60
N LYS A 199 14.54 17.81 -3.15
CA LYS A 199 13.23 17.29 -2.80
C LYS A 199 12.49 16.82 -4.05
N TYR A 200 12.55 17.61 -5.10
CA TYR A 200 11.96 17.27 -6.40
C TYR A 200 12.66 16.06 -7.02
N TYR A 201 13.99 16.03 -7.01
CA TYR A 201 14.75 14.88 -7.53
C TYR A 201 14.43 13.59 -6.76
N SER A 202 14.37 13.65 -5.44
CA SER A 202 13.98 12.50 -4.62
C SER A 202 12.58 11.99 -4.98
N SER A 203 11.63 12.90 -5.22
CA SER A 203 10.27 12.50 -5.64
C SER A 203 10.25 11.80 -6.99
N LEU A 204 11.11 12.19 -7.94
CA LEU A 204 11.21 11.55 -9.26
C LEU A 204 11.86 10.15 -9.18
N VAL A 205 12.84 9.96 -8.30
CA VAL A 205 13.52 8.66 -8.11
C VAL A 205 12.59 7.65 -7.45
N THR A 206 11.76 8.09 -6.52
CA THR A 206 10.82 7.23 -5.79
C THR A 206 9.49 7.00 -6.53
N ASP A 207 9.26 7.73 -7.62
CA ASP A 207 8.03 7.60 -8.41
C ASP A 207 8.00 6.26 -9.16
N ASN A 208 7.00 5.45 -8.85
CA ASN A 208 6.77 4.15 -9.51
C ASN A 208 6.53 4.25 -11.02
N ALA A 209 6.14 5.41 -11.53
CA ALA A 209 5.99 5.67 -12.96
C ALA A 209 7.33 5.93 -13.66
N SER A 210 8.44 6.01 -12.92
CA SER A 210 9.82 6.19 -13.41
C SER A 210 9.93 7.33 -14.44
N PRO A 211 9.64 8.59 -14.07
CA PRO A 211 9.65 9.71 -15.01
C PRO A 211 11.05 10.02 -15.57
N LEU A 212 12.14 9.63 -14.89
CA LEU A 212 13.51 9.78 -15.36
C LEU A 212 13.91 8.79 -16.46
N LEU A 213 13.11 7.72 -16.68
CA LEU A 213 13.41 6.74 -17.72
C LEU A 213 13.08 7.29 -19.12
N ASN A 214 14.06 7.41 -19.98
CA ASN A 214 13.83 7.75 -21.39
C ASN A 214 13.27 6.53 -22.15
N ARG A 215 11.94 6.42 -22.17
CA ARG A 215 11.24 5.28 -22.79
C ARG A 215 11.40 5.21 -24.30
N ALA A 216 11.65 6.36 -24.94
CA ALA A 216 11.82 6.41 -26.40
C ALA A 216 13.12 5.75 -26.86
N THR A 217 14.16 5.77 -25.99
CA THR A 217 15.50 5.28 -26.35
C THR A 217 15.96 4.07 -25.53
N GLN A 218 15.36 3.84 -24.34
CA GLN A 218 15.85 2.84 -23.38
C GLN A 218 14.90 1.64 -23.18
N LYS A 219 13.65 1.72 -23.69
CA LYS A 219 12.69 0.63 -23.52
C LYS A 219 12.46 -0.08 -24.86
N LEU A 220 12.77 -1.38 -24.89
CA LEU A 220 12.33 -2.27 -25.96
C LEU A 220 10.85 -2.57 -25.78
N THR A 221 10.06 -2.38 -26.82
CA THR A 221 8.66 -2.80 -26.89
C THR A 221 8.52 -3.79 -28.04
N ASP A 222 7.70 -4.82 -27.82
CA ASP A 222 7.31 -5.72 -28.92
C ASP A 222 6.64 -4.91 -30.03
N THR A 223 6.99 -5.22 -31.26
CA THR A 223 6.38 -4.64 -32.46
C THR A 223 4.94 -5.11 -32.62
N ARG A 224 4.06 -4.66 -31.74
CA ARG A 224 2.61 -4.81 -31.93
C ARG A 224 2.04 -3.49 -32.42
N THR A 225 1.66 -3.48 -33.69
CA THR A 225 0.80 -2.41 -34.22
C THR A 225 -0.54 -2.47 -33.49
N THR A 226 -0.80 -1.50 -32.64
CA THR A 226 -2.17 -1.20 -32.20
C THR A 226 -2.95 -0.71 -33.43
N LYS A 227 -3.94 -1.49 -33.85
CA LYS A 227 -4.96 -1.01 -34.79
C LYS A 227 -5.91 -0.08 -34.08
#